data_544441530fdcf5233bfa8c9779605b4b
#
_entry.id   544441530fdcf5233bfa8c9779605b4b
#
_cell.length_a   1.000
_cell.length_b   1.000
_cell.length_c   1.000
_cell.angle_alpha   90.00
_cell.angle_beta   90.00
_cell.angle_gamma   90.00
#
_symmetry.space_group_name_H-M   'P 1'
#
loop_
_entity.id
_entity.type
_entity.pdbx_description
1 polymer ?
#
loop_
_entity_poly.entity_id
_entity_poly.type
_entity_poly.pdbx_seq_one_letter_code
_entity_poly.pdbx_strand_id
1 'polypeptide(L)'
;NGAFILNDNGLAADLGGELKFFVPSVDAGGSFRLRMNTFNEPVVEERDDLQLNLPKGPYVQVSSANDKTELTIAGQTASGKFGFEAEDDGTVTVTASGVEILMGPSGSPYVKINNGNGKFEINEEGMLGALSVENPLFDVPKVEIGSDTVRVEINTRPIEQSFEVDLGMGTESITVPSGPYVRVASLGTELEIKDITLDNGSSVKLEGDFYFDRAGDVIRLAMEGLKTQVQSNGNKAELSDGYGALVVNSKGVAGIFEGKISAELGENM
;
A
#
# COMPACT_ATOMS: atom_id res chain seq x y z
N ASN A 1 -0.26 20.13 24.35
CA ASN A 1 -0.73 19.67 25.65
C ASN A 1 -0.12 18.32 25.96
N GLY A 2 0.02 18.00 27.25
CA GLY A 2 0.57 16.71 27.66
C GLY A 2 1.02 16.70 29.12
N ALA A 3 1.50 15.55 29.56
CA ALA A 3 2.03 15.29 30.89
C ALA A 3 3.45 14.73 30.80
N PHE A 4 4.29 15.04 31.79
CA PHE A 4 5.60 14.42 31.92
C PHE A 4 6.03 14.32 33.38
N ILE A 5 6.89 13.35 33.66
CA ILE A 5 7.59 13.16 34.93
C ILE A 5 9.07 13.15 34.63
N LEU A 6 9.83 13.96 35.33
CA LEU A 6 11.29 14.01 35.23
C LEU A 6 11.88 13.95 36.63
N ASN A 7 12.81 13.03 36.85
CA ASN A 7 13.63 12.95 38.05
C ASN A 7 15.01 12.35 37.73
N ASP A 8 15.85 12.14 38.72
CA ASP A 8 17.21 11.63 38.58
C ASP A 8 17.29 10.22 37.96
N ASN A 9 16.18 9.46 37.93
CA ASN A 9 16.11 8.10 37.38
C ASN A 9 15.63 8.05 35.95
N GLY A 10 15.05 9.14 35.41
CA GLY A 10 14.57 9.15 34.04
C GLY A 10 13.48 10.18 33.70
N LEU A 11 12.95 10.02 32.52
CA LEU A 11 11.86 10.81 31.97
C LEU A 11 10.74 9.89 31.49
N ALA A 12 9.51 10.20 31.87
CA ALA A 12 8.29 9.66 31.28
C ALA A 12 7.43 10.80 30.77
N ALA A 13 6.94 10.72 29.53
CA ALA A 13 6.19 11.79 28.90
C ALA A 13 5.11 11.27 27.96
N ASP A 14 4.00 12.01 27.91
CA ASP A 14 2.91 11.86 26.96
C ASP A 14 2.52 13.25 26.47
N LEU A 15 2.94 13.61 25.26
CA LEU A 15 2.90 14.98 24.72
C LEU A 15 2.21 15.00 23.36
N GLY A 16 1.26 15.91 23.17
CA GLY A 16 0.62 16.19 21.87
C GLY A 16 1.21 17.43 21.20
N GLY A 17 1.53 17.30 19.90
CA GLY A 17 2.12 18.38 19.11
C GLY A 17 2.20 18.06 17.62
N GLU A 18 2.84 18.95 16.86
CA GLU A 18 3.17 18.72 15.46
C GLU A 18 4.51 18.01 15.35
N LEU A 19 4.61 17.06 14.41
CA LEU A 19 5.83 16.32 14.12
C LEU A 19 6.38 16.72 12.74
N LYS A 20 7.70 16.80 12.61
CA LYS A 20 8.38 16.93 11.33
C LYS A 20 9.28 15.73 11.12
N PHE A 21 9.17 15.12 9.95
CA PHE A 21 10.06 14.04 9.54
C PHE A 21 11.26 14.60 8.76
N PHE A 22 12.42 14.01 8.99
CA PHE A 22 13.67 14.33 8.28
C PHE A 22 14.17 13.11 7.49
N VAL A 23 13.21 12.40 6.85
CA VAL A 23 13.49 11.23 6.02
C VAL A 23 13.36 11.62 4.56
N PRO A 24 14.32 11.28 3.68
CA PRO A 24 14.21 11.57 2.26
C PRO A 24 12.92 11.02 1.67
N SER A 25 12.21 11.84 0.88
CA SER A 25 10.96 11.49 0.20
C SER A 25 9.77 11.15 1.12
N VAL A 26 9.85 11.47 2.41
CA VAL A 26 8.74 11.33 3.36
C VAL A 26 8.40 12.69 3.96
N ASP A 27 7.15 13.11 3.83
CA ASP A 27 6.61 14.32 4.45
C ASP A 27 5.34 13.97 5.22
N ALA A 28 5.16 14.56 6.39
CA ALA A 28 4.00 14.30 7.24
C ALA A 28 3.36 15.59 7.72
N GLY A 29 2.06 15.65 7.60
CA GLY A 29 1.22 16.71 8.12
C GLY A 29 0.24 16.20 9.18
N GLY A 30 0.01 17.02 10.21
CA GLY A 30 -0.98 16.73 11.25
C GLY A 30 -0.43 16.77 12.66
N SER A 31 -1.31 16.43 13.61
CA SER A 31 -0.98 16.39 15.03
C SER A 31 -0.64 14.98 15.47
N PHE A 32 0.42 14.86 16.25
CA PHE A 32 0.90 13.59 16.78
C PHE A 32 0.94 13.60 18.30
N ARG A 33 0.95 12.42 18.90
CA ARG A 33 1.15 12.16 20.31
C ARG A 33 2.44 11.39 20.50
N LEU A 34 3.39 12.00 21.20
CA LEU A 34 4.66 11.38 21.60
C LEU A 34 4.46 10.77 22.98
N ARG A 35 4.77 9.48 23.13
CA ARG A 35 4.81 8.75 24.38
C ARG A 35 6.19 8.18 24.58
N MET A 36 6.80 8.43 25.71
CA MET A 36 8.15 7.94 26.00
C MET A 36 8.32 7.61 27.48
N ASN A 37 9.13 6.60 27.76
CA ASN A 37 9.53 6.22 29.10
C ASN A 37 10.98 5.73 29.09
N THR A 38 11.83 6.39 29.86
CA THR A 38 13.24 5.99 30.06
C THR A 38 13.46 5.28 31.40
N PHE A 39 12.42 5.19 32.27
CA PHE A 39 12.52 4.42 33.50
C PHE A 39 12.52 2.93 33.21
N ASN A 40 13.27 2.17 34.02
CA ASN A 40 13.35 0.72 33.90
C ASN A 40 12.13 -0.03 34.48
N GLU A 41 10.98 0.66 34.60
CA GLU A 41 9.70 0.15 35.07
C GLU A 41 8.54 0.87 34.36
N PRO A 42 7.32 0.29 34.34
CA PRO A 42 6.14 0.97 33.84
C PRO A 42 5.83 2.20 34.72
N VAL A 43 5.35 3.28 34.07
CA VAL A 43 4.90 4.48 34.77
C VAL A 43 3.38 4.58 34.66
N VAL A 44 2.70 4.53 35.81
CA VAL A 44 1.26 4.72 35.92
C VAL A 44 1.00 5.81 36.95
N GLU A 45 0.61 6.97 36.48
CA GLU A 45 0.29 8.13 37.30
C GLU A 45 -1.04 8.75 36.85
N GLU A 46 -1.85 9.07 37.84
CA GLU A 46 -3.11 9.76 37.64
C GLU A 46 -3.15 10.97 38.56
N ARG A 47 -3.33 12.16 37.98
CA ARG A 47 -3.41 13.42 38.71
C ARG A 47 -4.38 14.36 38.05
N ASP A 48 -5.46 14.69 38.74
CA ASP A 48 -6.55 15.49 38.21
C ASP A 48 -7.09 14.92 36.87
N ASP A 49 -7.00 15.68 35.78
CA ASP A 49 -7.43 15.27 34.44
C ASP A 49 -6.28 14.67 33.60
N LEU A 50 -5.10 14.44 34.20
CA LEU A 50 -3.91 13.93 33.52
C LEU A 50 -3.66 12.45 33.92
N GLN A 51 -3.62 11.60 32.91
CA GLN A 51 -3.24 10.20 33.04
C GLN A 51 -1.96 9.93 32.26
N LEU A 52 -0.99 9.36 32.92
CA LEU A 52 0.24 8.84 32.33
C LEU A 52 0.27 7.33 32.55
N ASN A 53 0.14 6.56 31.47
CA ASN A 53 0.19 5.11 31.52
C ASN A 53 1.14 4.64 30.39
N LEU A 54 2.37 4.35 30.76
CA LEU A 54 3.46 4.04 29.86
C LEU A 54 4.07 2.68 30.21
N PRO A 55 4.39 1.83 29.23
CA PRO A 55 5.10 0.59 29.47
C PRO A 55 6.50 0.84 30.01
N LYS A 56 7.16 -0.23 30.47
CA LYS A 56 8.55 -0.19 30.91
C LYS A 56 9.45 0.36 29.78
N GLY A 57 10.40 1.23 30.13
CA GLY A 57 11.40 1.76 29.22
C GLY A 57 12.63 0.86 29.04
N PRO A 58 13.48 1.18 28.06
CA PRO A 58 13.34 2.30 27.13
C PRO A 58 12.14 2.12 26.18
N TYR A 59 11.30 3.14 26.07
CA TYR A 59 10.08 3.12 25.26
C TYR A 59 9.88 4.48 24.60
N VAL A 60 9.70 4.50 23.29
CA VAL A 60 9.34 5.71 22.52
C VAL A 60 8.30 5.32 21.47
N GLN A 61 7.15 5.96 21.50
CA GLN A 61 6.11 5.80 20.53
C GLN A 61 5.58 7.17 20.09
N VAL A 62 5.41 7.34 18.80
CA VAL A 62 4.68 8.48 18.24
C VAL A 62 3.46 7.94 17.52
N SER A 63 2.31 8.53 17.73
CA SER A 63 1.07 8.14 17.07
C SER A 63 0.28 9.36 16.58
N SER A 64 -0.58 9.17 15.61
CA SER A 64 -1.52 10.21 15.19
C SER A 64 -2.40 10.62 16.37
N ALA A 65 -2.47 11.92 16.66
CA ALA A 65 -3.32 12.45 17.74
C ALA A 65 -4.79 12.56 17.33
N ASN A 66 -5.06 12.62 16.02
CA ASN A 66 -6.39 12.72 15.42
C ASN A 66 -6.73 11.45 14.65
N ASP A 67 -8.00 11.33 14.21
CA ASP A 67 -8.49 10.17 13.48
C ASP A 67 -7.83 9.98 12.11
N LYS A 68 -7.32 11.07 11.50
CA LYS A 68 -6.58 11.01 10.24
C LYS A 68 -5.39 11.97 10.26
N THR A 69 -4.28 11.48 9.77
CA THR A 69 -3.05 12.23 9.53
C THR A 69 -2.62 11.97 8.09
N GLU A 70 -2.02 12.93 7.43
CA GLU A 70 -1.50 12.78 6.08
C GLU A 70 -0.01 12.46 6.11
N LEU A 71 0.38 11.47 5.33
CA LEU A 71 1.76 11.07 5.10
C LEU A 71 2.00 11.03 3.59
N THR A 72 2.92 11.85 3.09
CA THR A 72 3.29 11.85 1.68
C THR A 72 4.62 11.11 1.51
N ILE A 73 4.61 10.07 0.67
CA ILE A 73 5.74 9.19 0.43
C ILE A 73 5.94 9.07 -1.08
N ALA A 74 7.13 9.41 -1.58
CA ALA A 74 7.45 9.38 -3.01
C ALA A 74 6.38 10.07 -3.89
N GLY A 75 5.80 11.17 -3.39
CA GLY A 75 4.76 11.94 -4.10
C GLY A 75 3.34 11.34 -4.06
N GLN A 76 3.11 10.26 -3.33
CA GLN A 76 1.77 9.71 -3.05
C GLN A 76 1.34 10.10 -1.63
N THR A 77 0.12 10.59 -1.48
CA THR A 77 -0.42 10.96 -0.16
C THR A 77 -1.33 9.85 0.35
N ALA A 78 -0.99 9.37 1.54
CA ALA A 78 -1.80 8.45 2.34
C ALA A 78 -2.38 9.20 3.54
N SER A 79 -3.66 9.04 3.83
CA SER A 79 -4.28 9.58 5.03
C SER A 79 -4.79 8.45 5.91
N GLY A 80 -4.48 8.49 7.22
CA GLY A 80 -4.81 7.40 8.13
C GLY A 80 -4.31 7.63 9.54
N LYS A 81 -4.27 6.58 10.34
CA LYS A 81 -3.65 6.56 11.66
C LYS A 81 -2.27 5.93 11.55
N PHE A 82 -1.27 6.60 12.07
CA PHE A 82 0.12 6.14 12.06
C PHE A 82 0.68 6.11 13.48
N GLY A 83 1.34 5.00 13.82
CA GLY A 83 2.15 4.83 15.03
C GLY A 83 3.61 4.66 14.63
N PHE A 84 4.51 5.23 15.42
CA PHE A 84 5.96 5.18 15.17
C PHE A 84 6.63 4.67 16.44
N GLU A 85 7.49 3.67 16.29
CA GLU A 85 8.26 3.08 17.38
C GLU A 85 9.74 3.03 16.98
N ALA A 86 10.59 3.60 17.82
CA ALA A 86 12.03 3.59 17.55
C ALA A 86 12.66 2.31 18.07
N GLU A 87 13.43 1.64 17.24
CA GLU A 87 14.20 0.45 17.55
C GLU A 87 15.62 0.84 18.03
N ASP A 88 16.30 -0.09 18.70
CA ASP A 88 17.65 0.14 19.24
C ASP A 88 18.72 0.36 18.17
N ASP A 89 18.50 -0.12 16.95
CA ASP A 89 19.39 0.02 15.79
C ASP A 89 19.21 1.34 15.01
N GLY A 90 18.29 2.22 15.47
CA GLY A 90 17.96 3.48 14.83
C GLY A 90 16.88 3.36 13.75
N THR A 91 16.36 2.17 13.49
CA THR A 91 15.20 1.96 12.64
C THR A 91 13.94 2.45 13.36
N VAL A 92 13.04 3.08 12.63
CA VAL A 92 11.70 3.44 13.11
C VAL A 92 10.68 2.54 12.43
N THR A 93 10.01 1.74 13.23
CA THR A 93 8.85 0.97 12.79
C THR A 93 7.63 1.88 12.75
N VAL A 94 6.91 1.88 11.62
CA VAL A 94 5.66 2.61 11.42
C VAL A 94 4.54 1.61 11.24
N THR A 95 3.59 1.63 12.14
CA THR A 95 2.32 0.92 11.98
C THR A 95 1.29 1.86 11.37
N ALA A 96 0.51 1.37 10.40
CA ALA A 96 -0.50 2.15 9.71
C ALA A 96 -1.85 1.44 9.76
N SER A 97 -2.92 2.17 10.04
CA SER A 97 -4.28 1.62 10.09
C SER A 97 -5.32 2.61 9.55
N GLY A 98 -6.36 2.07 8.93
CA GLY A 98 -7.42 2.86 8.33
C GLY A 98 -6.91 3.80 7.22
N VAL A 99 -5.86 3.39 6.50
CA VAL A 99 -5.20 4.21 5.50
C VAL A 99 -6.05 4.33 4.25
N GLU A 100 -6.18 5.54 3.76
CA GLU A 100 -6.77 5.88 2.46
C GLU A 100 -5.69 6.37 1.51
N ILE A 101 -5.67 5.85 0.29
CA ILE A 101 -4.82 6.33 -0.80
C ILE A 101 -5.68 6.55 -2.04
N LEU A 102 -5.50 7.68 -2.70
CA LEU A 102 -6.18 8.02 -3.94
C LEU A 102 -5.17 8.13 -5.07
N MET A 103 -5.38 7.37 -6.14
CA MET A 103 -4.53 7.39 -7.35
C MET A 103 -5.36 7.78 -8.56
N GLY A 104 -4.87 8.73 -9.34
CA GLY A 104 -5.57 9.25 -10.51
C GLY A 104 -5.76 10.76 -10.49
N PRO A 105 -6.59 11.33 -11.37
CA PRO A 105 -6.88 12.76 -11.40
C PRO A 105 -7.56 13.25 -10.12
N SER A 106 -7.26 14.49 -9.72
CA SER A 106 -7.95 15.11 -8.60
C SER A 106 -9.47 15.18 -8.85
N GLY A 107 -10.28 14.68 -7.91
CA GLY A 107 -11.73 14.65 -8.00
C GLY A 107 -12.32 13.44 -8.76
N SER A 108 -11.49 12.63 -9.45
CA SER A 108 -11.91 11.39 -10.13
C SER A 108 -10.79 10.36 -10.06
N PRO A 109 -10.46 9.86 -8.87
CA PRO A 109 -9.40 8.88 -8.71
C PRO A 109 -9.77 7.55 -9.37
N TYR A 110 -8.83 6.95 -10.10
CA TYR A 110 -9.03 5.64 -10.73
C TYR A 110 -8.88 4.48 -9.76
N VAL A 111 -8.09 4.67 -8.71
CA VAL A 111 -7.95 3.69 -7.62
C VAL A 111 -8.18 4.41 -6.32
N LYS A 112 -9.10 3.89 -5.53
CA LYS A 112 -9.36 4.34 -4.17
C LYS A 112 -9.14 3.18 -3.22
N ILE A 113 -8.14 3.33 -2.39
CA ILE A 113 -7.79 2.42 -1.31
C ILE A 113 -8.38 2.99 -0.05
N ASN A 114 -9.18 2.19 0.66
CA ASN A 114 -9.77 2.55 1.94
C ASN A 114 -9.40 1.48 2.97
N ASN A 115 -9.23 1.93 4.22
CA ASN A 115 -9.02 1.04 5.36
C ASN A 115 -7.78 0.12 5.23
N GLY A 116 -6.71 0.64 4.61
CA GLY A 116 -5.43 -0.07 4.52
C GLY A 116 -4.77 -0.24 5.88
N ASN A 117 -4.15 -1.41 6.11
CA ASN A 117 -3.42 -1.72 7.32
C ASN A 117 -2.06 -2.29 6.96
N GLY A 118 -1.02 -1.92 7.70
CA GLY A 118 0.31 -2.43 7.41
C GLY A 118 1.42 -1.87 8.26
N LYS A 119 2.65 -2.17 7.83
CA LYS A 119 3.87 -1.82 8.54
C LYS A 119 4.90 -1.29 7.56
N PHE A 120 5.67 -0.30 8.01
CA PHE A 120 6.83 0.25 7.31
C PHE A 120 8.00 0.33 8.27
N GLU A 121 9.19 0.29 7.71
CA GLU A 121 10.45 0.55 8.40
C GLU A 121 11.11 1.78 7.77
N ILE A 122 11.55 2.70 8.60
CA ILE A 122 12.25 3.92 8.20
C ILE A 122 13.62 3.91 8.86
N ASN A 123 14.67 4.15 8.09
CA ASN A 123 16.03 4.36 8.57
C ASN A 123 16.74 5.45 7.74
N GLU A 124 18.05 5.63 7.91
CA GLU A 124 18.85 6.62 7.17
C GLU A 124 18.83 6.41 5.65
N GLU A 125 18.62 5.17 5.18
CA GLU A 125 18.57 4.83 3.75
C GLU A 125 17.20 5.15 3.13
N GLY A 126 16.14 5.27 3.93
CA GLY A 126 14.77 5.56 3.48
C GLY A 126 13.72 4.68 4.15
N MET A 127 12.60 4.50 3.45
CA MET A 127 11.44 3.74 3.90
C MET A 127 11.25 2.48 3.06
N LEU A 128 10.88 1.39 3.73
CA LEU A 128 10.47 0.12 3.15
C LEU A 128 9.19 -0.37 3.84
N GLY A 129 8.22 -0.87 3.11
CA GLY A 129 7.03 -1.44 3.75
C GLY A 129 5.90 -1.78 2.81
N ALA A 130 4.81 -2.30 3.40
CA ALA A 130 3.58 -2.60 2.68
C ALA A 130 2.32 -2.36 3.53
N LEU A 131 1.23 -2.13 2.81
CA LEU A 131 -0.14 -2.09 3.32
C LEU A 131 -0.97 -3.16 2.62
N SER A 132 -1.82 -3.88 3.35
CA SER A 132 -2.91 -4.68 2.79
C SER A 132 -4.22 -3.90 2.85
N VAL A 133 -5.03 -4.05 1.83
CA VAL A 133 -6.32 -3.37 1.70
C VAL A 133 -7.36 -4.36 1.22
N GLU A 134 -8.44 -4.47 1.95
CA GLU A 134 -9.61 -5.27 1.55
C GLU A 134 -10.62 -4.40 0.77
N ASN A 135 -11.26 -5.00 -0.21
CA ASN A 135 -12.30 -4.37 -1.02
C ASN A 135 -11.88 -3.00 -1.62
N PRO A 136 -10.78 -2.95 -2.36
CA PRO A 136 -10.37 -1.72 -3.04
C PRO A 136 -11.41 -1.32 -4.10
N LEU A 137 -11.53 -0.03 -4.35
CA LEU A 137 -12.39 0.48 -5.42
C LEU A 137 -11.52 0.88 -6.63
N PHE A 138 -11.82 0.28 -7.76
CA PHE A 138 -11.22 0.62 -9.04
C PHE A 138 -12.26 1.31 -9.94
N ASP A 139 -11.99 2.53 -10.34
CA ASP A 139 -12.79 3.28 -11.31
C ASP A 139 -11.89 3.66 -12.50
N VAL A 140 -11.33 2.63 -13.11
CA VAL A 140 -10.47 2.77 -14.29
C VAL A 140 -11.34 2.82 -15.52
N PRO A 141 -11.28 3.88 -16.35
CA PRO A 141 -12.09 3.96 -17.55
C PRO A 141 -11.92 2.73 -18.43
N LYS A 142 -13.04 2.10 -18.82
CA LYS A 142 -13.09 0.95 -19.74
C LYS A 142 -12.45 -0.35 -19.24
N VAL A 143 -12.08 -0.39 -17.96
CA VAL A 143 -11.51 -1.57 -17.30
C VAL A 143 -12.27 -1.82 -16.03
N GLU A 144 -12.75 -3.04 -15.82
CA GLU A 144 -13.28 -3.51 -14.55
C GLU A 144 -12.26 -4.43 -13.91
N ILE A 145 -12.00 -4.22 -12.62
CA ILE A 145 -11.02 -4.99 -11.86
C ILE A 145 -11.74 -5.58 -10.66
N GLY A 146 -11.84 -6.91 -10.64
CA GLY A 146 -12.40 -7.68 -9.54
C GLY A 146 -11.28 -8.17 -8.62
N SER A 147 -11.05 -7.49 -7.51
CA SER A 147 -10.06 -7.87 -6.51
C SER A 147 -10.64 -7.73 -5.12
N ASP A 148 -10.50 -8.77 -4.31
CA ASP A 148 -10.91 -8.74 -2.90
C ASP A 148 -9.85 -8.09 -2.02
N THR A 149 -8.59 -8.15 -2.43
CA THR A 149 -7.45 -7.62 -1.68
C THR A 149 -6.40 -7.04 -2.60
N VAL A 150 -5.86 -5.89 -2.25
CA VAL A 150 -4.65 -5.34 -2.87
C VAL A 150 -3.58 -5.08 -1.82
N ARG A 151 -2.34 -5.05 -2.27
CA ARG A 151 -1.18 -4.69 -1.48
C ARG A 151 -0.53 -3.44 -2.06
N VAL A 152 -0.28 -2.45 -1.20
CA VAL A 152 0.53 -1.28 -1.55
C VAL A 152 1.93 -1.50 -1.03
N GLU A 153 2.91 -1.46 -1.88
CA GLU A 153 4.31 -1.66 -1.55
C GLU A 153 5.10 -0.38 -1.80
N ILE A 154 5.98 -0.07 -0.87
CA ILE A 154 6.78 1.16 -0.89
C ILE A 154 8.23 0.80 -0.58
N ASN A 155 9.16 1.28 -1.41
CA ASN A 155 10.58 1.27 -1.14
C ASN A 155 11.19 2.58 -1.64
N THR A 156 11.71 3.40 -0.73
CA THR A 156 12.47 4.61 -1.10
C THR A 156 13.98 4.40 -1.00
N ARG A 157 14.42 3.22 -0.53
CA ARG A 157 15.83 2.84 -0.42
C ARG A 157 16.44 2.52 -1.79
N PRO A 158 17.74 2.72 -2.01
CA PRO A 158 18.36 2.55 -3.32
C PRO A 158 18.59 1.08 -3.73
N ILE A 159 18.20 0.13 -2.91
CA ILE A 159 18.39 -1.31 -3.12
C ILE A 159 17.08 -2.07 -3.04
N GLU A 160 17.00 -3.20 -3.75
CA GLU A 160 15.94 -4.18 -3.57
C GLU A 160 16.04 -4.82 -2.20
N GLN A 161 14.94 -4.98 -1.51
CA GLN A 161 14.88 -5.59 -0.18
C GLN A 161 13.68 -6.49 0.01
N SER A 162 13.91 -7.59 0.75
CA SER A 162 12.83 -8.43 1.27
C SER A 162 12.61 -8.13 2.74
N PHE A 163 11.36 -8.13 3.17
CA PHE A 163 10.98 -7.98 4.56
C PHE A 163 9.75 -8.84 4.88
N GLU A 164 9.60 -9.18 6.15
CA GLU A 164 8.43 -9.90 6.64
C GLU A 164 7.41 -8.93 7.22
N VAL A 165 6.17 -9.08 6.81
CA VAL A 165 5.05 -8.25 7.27
C VAL A 165 3.83 -9.12 7.56
N ASP A 166 3.18 -8.86 8.68
CA ASP A 166 1.85 -9.40 8.97
C ASP A 166 0.80 -8.40 8.45
N LEU A 167 0.08 -8.82 7.43
CA LEU A 167 -0.97 -8.03 6.79
C LEU A 167 -2.38 -8.44 7.26
N GLY A 168 -2.49 -9.15 8.39
CA GLY A 168 -3.75 -9.60 8.96
C GLY A 168 -4.24 -10.98 8.49
N MET A 169 -3.56 -11.57 7.50
CA MET A 169 -3.80 -12.93 7.00
C MET A 169 -2.63 -13.87 7.27
N GLY A 170 -1.66 -13.44 8.07
CA GLY A 170 -0.41 -14.13 8.39
C GLY A 170 0.82 -13.35 7.93
N THR A 171 1.99 -13.87 8.30
CA THR A 171 3.27 -13.26 7.93
C THR A 171 3.64 -13.68 6.51
N GLU A 172 3.88 -12.69 5.64
CA GLU A 172 4.39 -12.86 4.29
C GLU A 172 5.79 -12.27 4.15
N SER A 173 6.64 -12.92 3.36
CA SER A 173 7.90 -12.34 2.90
C SER A 173 7.68 -11.63 1.56
N ILE A 174 7.89 -10.34 1.54
CA ILE A 174 7.67 -9.49 0.36
C ILE A 174 9.02 -8.97 -0.11
N THR A 175 9.31 -9.12 -1.41
CA THR A 175 10.46 -8.51 -2.06
C THR A 175 10.01 -7.28 -2.84
N VAL A 176 10.57 -6.13 -2.50
CA VAL A 176 10.24 -4.85 -3.14
C VAL A 176 11.46 -4.33 -3.89
N PRO A 177 11.33 -4.00 -5.17
CA PRO A 177 12.44 -3.48 -5.97
C PRO A 177 13.08 -2.22 -5.39
N SER A 178 14.28 -1.88 -5.87
CA SER A 178 14.99 -0.66 -5.47
C SER A 178 14.15 0.60 -5.72
N GLY A 179 14.20 1.53 -4.75
CA GLY A 179 13.44 2.77 -4.80
C GLY A 179 14.06 3.89 -5.66
N PRO A 180 13.33 4.99 -5.83
CA PRO A 180 12.02 5.27 -5.27
C PRO A 180 10.90 4.47 -5.98
N TYR A 181 10.22 3.63 -5.25
CA TYR A 181 9.25 2.66 -5.77
C TYR A 181 7.98 2.67 -4.93
N VAL A 182 6.83 2.83 -5.58
CA VAL A 182 5.49 2.68 -5.00
C VAL A 182 4.64 1.94 -6.01
N ARG A 183 4.08 0.81 -5.61
CA ARG A 183 3.12 0.09 -6.46
C ARG A 183 1.89 -0.35 -5.66
N VAL A 184 0.81 -0.53 -6.37
CA VAL A 184 -0.38 -1.25 -5.91
C VAL A 184 -0.41 -2.59 -6.62
N ALA A 185 -0.29 -3.68 -5.88
CA ALA A 185 -0.36 -5.04 -6.39
C ALA A 185 -1.74 -5.61 -6.12
N SER A 186 -2.40 -6.10 -7.17
CA SER A 186 -3.65 -6.84 -7.11
C SER A 186 -3.37 -8.25 -7.58
N LEU A 187 -3.32 -9.20 -6.65
CA LEU A 187 -2.82 -10.55 -6.90
C LEU A 187 -3.97 -11.52 -7.19
N GLY A 188 -3.78 -12.44 -8.16
CA GLY A 188 -4.77 -13.44 -8.52
C GLY A 188 -6.11 -12.84 -8.98
N THR A 189 -6.07 -11.73 -9.67
CA THR A 189 -7.23 -10.88 -9.96
C THR A 189 -7.76 -11.08 -11.37
N GLU A 190 -9.07 -10.91 -11.57
CA GLU A 190 -9.70 -10.81 -12.89
C GLU A 190 -9.80 -9.32 -13.32
N LEU A 191 -9.31 -9.03 -14.52
CA LEU A 191 -9.46 -7.74 -15.18
C LEU A 191 -10.30 -7.90 -16.44
N GLU A 192 -11.39 -7.16 -16.57
CA GLU A 192 -12.25 -7.16 -17.75
C GLU A 192 -12.09 -5.86 -18.55
N ILE A 193 -11.79 -5.98 -19.85
CA ILE A 193 -11.74 -4.83 -20.78
C ILE A 193 -13.12 -4.66 -21.41
N LYS A 194 -13.84 -3.60 -21.03
CA LYS A 194 -15.26 -3.38 -21.38
C LYS A 194 -15.52 -3.03 -22.83
N ASP A 195 -14.58 -2.38 -23.52
CA ASP A 195 -14.80 -1.91 -24.89
C ASP A 195 -14.40 -2.91 -25.98
N ILE A 196 -13.89 -4.07 -25.57
CA ILE A 196 -13.59 -5.15 -26.50
C ILE A 196 -14.69 -6.22 -26.34
N THR A 197 -15.60 -6.23 -27.32
CA THR A 197 -16.63 -7.27 -27.40
C THR A 197 -16.23 -8.24 -28.50
N LEU A 198 -16.16 -9.51 -28.15
CA LEU A 198 -15.93 -10.60 -29.10
C LEU A 198 -17.19 -10.87 -29.92
N ASP A 199 -17.04 -11.54 -31.06
CA ASP A 199 -18.17 -11.87 -31.96
C ASP A 199 -19.32 -12.63 -31.27
N ASN A 200 -19.05 -13.33 -30.19
CA ASN A 200 -20.03 -14.03 -29.37
C ASN A 200 -20.69 -13.17 -28.28
N GLY A 201 -20.37 -11.88 -28.21
CA GLY A 201 -20.90 -10.93 -27.22
C GLY A 201 -20.18 -10.96 -25.87
N SER A 202 -19.13 -11.77 -25.68
CA SER A 202 -18.33 -11.78 -24.44
C SER A 202 -17.25 -10.70 -24.45
N SER A 203 -16.92 -10.22 -23.27
CA SER A 203 -15.79 -9.32 -23.02
C SER A 203 -14.46 -10.10 -22.94
N VAL A 204 -13.34 -9.39 -23.03
CA VAL A 204 -12.03 -9.98 -22.81
C VAL A 204 -11.72 -9.90 -21.32
N LYS A 205 -11.51 -11.06 -20.71
CA LYS A 205 -11.11 -11.22 -19.31
C LYS A 205 -9.68 -11.70 -19.24
N LEU A 206 -8.92 -11.07 -18.37
CA LEU A 206 -7.52 -11.35 -18.09
C LEU A 206 -7.41 -11.72 -16.61
N GLU A 207 -6.86 -12.89 -16.31
CA GLU A 207 -6.54 -13.30 -14.93
C GLU A 207 -5.04 -13.21 -14.72
N GLY A 208 -4.60 -12.73 -13.55
CA GLY A 208 -3.18 -12.63 -13.24
C GLY A 208 -2.89 -11.70 -12.07
N ASP A 209 -1.64 -11.36 -11.93
CA ASP A 209 -1.16 -10.37 -10.98
C ASP A 209 -1.00 -9.03 -11.67
N PHE A 210 -1.60 -7.99 -11.11
CA PHE A 210 -1.62 -6.65 -11.69
C PHE A 210 -0.91 -5.66 -10.77
N TYR A 211 -0.03 -4.86 -11.35
CA TYR A 211 0.76 -3.86 -10.66
C TYR A 211 0.49 -2.49 -11.25
N PHE A 212 0.09 -1.56 -10.42
CA PHE A 212 -0.31 -0.22 -10.82
C PHE A 212 0.78 0.79 -10.45
N ASP A 213 1.18 1.59 -11.42
CA ASP A 213 2.04 2.76 -11.23
C ASP A 213 1.38 3.99 -11.83
N ARG A 214 1.68 5.16 -11.28
CA ARG A 214 1.13 6.43 -11.73
C ARG A 214 2.23 7.36 -12.24
N ALA A 215 2.01 7.91 -13.43
CA ALA A 215 2.83 8.98 -13.99
C ALA A 215 1.92 10.15 -14.46
N GLY A 216 1.73 11.15 -13.61
CA GLY A 216 0.77 12.24 -13.86
C GLY A 216 -0.67 11.73 -13.92
N ASP A 217 -1.36 11.97 -15.05
CA ASP A 217 -2.73 11.50 -15.30
C ASP A 217 -2.79 10.15 -16.03
N VAL A 218 -1.67 9.46 -16.11
CA VAL A 218 -1.54 8.17 -16.79
C VAL A 218 -1.37 7.08 -15.73
N ILE A 219 -2.20 6.05 -15.78
CA ILE A 219 -1.99 4.81 -15.05
C ILE A 219 -1.25 3.84 -15.97
N ARG A 220 -0.20 3.24 -15.44
CA ARG A 220 0.51 2.12 -16.04
C ARG A 220 0.18 0.87 -15.25
N LEU A 221 -0.16 -0.19 -15.97
CA LEU A 221 -0.35 -1.52 -15.38
C LEU A 221 0.70 -2.44 -15.95
N ALA A 222 1.46 -3.09 -15.10
CA ALA A 222 2.22 -4.27 -15.47
C ALA A 222 1.43 -5.52 -15.06
N MET A 223 1.61 -6.62 -15.77
CA MET A 223 0.87 -7.87 -15.54
C MET A 223 1.81 -9.05 -15.62
N GLU A 224 1.64 -9.98 -14.69
CA GLU A 224 2.42 -11.23 -14.61
C GLU A 224 1.49 -12.41 -14.39
N GLY A 225 1.92 -13.61 -14.79
CA GLY A 225 1.13 -14.84 -14.68
C GLY A 225 -0.18 -14.78 -15.48
N LEU A 226 -0.21 -13.96 -16.53
CA LEU A 226 -1.40 -13.61 -17.28
C LEU A 226 -2.01 -14.84 -17.94
N LYS A 227 -3.31 -15.03 -17.75
CA LYS A 227 -4.14 -16.02 -18.41
C LYS A 227 -5.36 -15.35 -19.03
N THR A 228 -5.72 -15.78 -20.22
CA THR A 228 -7.01 -15.41 -20.82
C THR A 228 -7.48 -16.53 -21.73
N GLN A 229 -8.77 -16.67 -21.80
CA GLN A 229 -9.42 -17.65 -22.68
C GLN A 229 -10.48 -16.96 -23.51
N VAL A 230 -10.41 -17.19 -24.82
CA VAL A 230 -11.44 -16.78 -25.77
C VAL A 230 -12.06 -18.02 -26.37
N GLN A 231 -13.37 -18.11 -26.34
CA GLN A 231 -14.11 -19.22 -26.93
C GLN A 231 -15.15 -18.70 -27.93
N SER A 232 -15.16 -19.24 -29.15
CA SER A 232 -16.13 -18.91 -30.16
C SER A 232 -16.44 -20.13 -31.03
N ASN A 233 -17.72 -20.46 -31.21
CA ASN A 233 -18.20 -21.52 -32.11
C ASN A 233 -17.52 -22.90 -31.93
N GLY A 234 -17.24 -23.27 -30.67
CA GLY A 234 -16.59 -24.54 -30.34
C GLY A 234 -15.05 -24.49 -30.44
N ASN A 235 -14.48 -23.41 -30.97
CA ASN A 235 -13.03 -23.16 -30.95
C ASN A 235 -12.64 -22.45 -29.65
N LYS A 236 -11.49 -22.82 -29.10
CA LYS A 236 -10.92 -22.23 -27.90
C LYS A 236 -9.52 -21.73 -28.21
N ALA A 237 -9.20 -20.51 -27.81
CA ALA A 237 -7.84 -20.01 -27.75
C ALA A 237 -7.54 -19.58 -26.32
N GLU A 238 -6.36 -19.94 -25.83
CA GLU A 238 -5.93 -19.66 -24.48
C GLU A 238 -4.52 -19.06 -24.51
N LEU A 239 -4.32 -17.97 -23.74
CA LEU A 239 -3.01 -17.43 -23.39
C LEU A 239 -2.70 -17.90 -21.98
N SER A 240 -1.50 -18.42 -21.75
CA SER A 240 -0.99 -18.82 -20.44
C SER A 240 0.44 -18.35 -20.24
N ASP A 241 0.89 -18.32 -18.99
CA ASP A 241 2.22 -17.84 -18.58
C ASP A 241 2.55 -16.47 -19.21
N GLY A 242 1.52 -15.64 -19.34
CA GLY A 242 1.64 -14.36 -20.02
C GLY A 242 2.19 -13.27 -19.10
N TYR A 243 2.71 -12.24 -19.75
CA TYR A 243 3.07 -10.98 -19.12
C TYR A 243 2.69 -9.84 -20.06
N GLY A 244 2.56 -8.63 -19.53
CA GLY A 244 2.20 -7.51 -20.38
C GLY A 244 2.21 -6.17 -19.65
N ALA A 245 1.88 -5.15 -20.42
CA ALA A 245 1.70 -3.82 -19.88
C ALA A 245 0.52 -3.12 -20.55
N LEU A 246 -0.23 -2.36 -19.73
CA LEU A 246 -1.27 -1.45 -20.21
C LEU A 246 -0.95 -0.02 -19.78
N VAL A 247 -1.37 0.90 -20.61
CA VAL A 247 -1.40 2.33 -20.30
C VAL A 247 -2.85 2.79 -20.41
N VAL A 248 -3.36 3.38 -19.34
CA VAL A 248 -4.74 3.87 -19.25
C VAL A 248 -4.74 5.37 -18.99
N ASN A 249 -5.54 6.10 -19.73
CA ASN A 249 -5.81 7.51 -19.50
C ASN A 249 -7.25 7.86 -19.94
N SER A 250 -7.63 9.13 -19.82
CA SER A 250 -8.97 9.60 -20.20
C SER A 250 -9.33 9.38 -21.68
N LYS A 251 -8.34 9.10 -22.56
CA LYS A 251 -8.56 8.89 -24.01
C LYS A 251 -8.75 7.42 -24.37
N GLY A 252 -8.30 6.49 -23.50
CA GLY A 252 -8.44 5.06 -23.76
C GLY A 252 -7.38 4.21 -23.09
N VAL A 253 -7.33 2.96 -23.55
CA VAL A 253 -6.43 1.90 -23.09
C VAL A 253 -5.56 1.46 -24.26
N ALA A 254 -4.25 1.33 -24.04
CA ALA A 254 -3.32 0.74 -24.99
C ALA A 254 -2.39 -0.23 -24.24
N GLY A 255 -2.02 -1.34 -24.87
CA GLY A 255 -1.16 -2.33 -24.20
C GLY A 255 -0.56 -3.34 -25.13
N ILE A 256 0.36 -4.10 -24.58
CA ILE A 256 1.04 -5.23 -25.20
C ILE A 256 1.03 -6.42 -24.24
N PHE A 257 0.83 -7.61 -24.81
CA PHE A 257 0.82 -8.87 -24.07
C PHE A 257 1.68 -9.89 -24.81
N GLU A 258 2.42 -10.67 -24.05
CA GLU A 258 3.22 -11.79 -24.53
C GLU A 258 2.94 -13.01 -23.66
N GLY A 259 2.97 -14.21 -24.25
CA GLY A 259 2.74 -15.46 -23.51
C GLY A 259 2.66 -16.66 -24.45
N LYS A 260 2.35 -17.82 -23.87
CA LYS A 260 2.12 -19.06 -24.61
C LYS A 260 0.69 -19.09 -25.11
N ILE A 261 0.52 -19.32 -26.41
CA ILE A 261 -0.80 -19.45 -27.01
C ILE A 261 -1.04 -20.92 -27.36
N SER A 262 -2.16 -21.46 -26.90
CA SER A 262 -2.71 -22.72 -27.35
C SER A 262 -4.07 -22.51 -28.03
N ALA A 263 -4.40 -23.33 -29.01
CA ALA A 263 -5.69 -23.28 -29.66
C ALA A 263 -6.23 -24.70 -29.84
N GLU A 264 -7.49 -24.89 -29.50
CA GLU A 264 -8.27 -26.09 -29.76
C GLU A 264 -9.35 -25.77 -30.80
N LEU A 265 -9.39 -26.53 -31.87
CA LEU A 265 -10.39 -26.38 -32.93
C LEU A 265 -11.51 -27.36 -32.67
N GLY A 266 -12.75 -26.89 -32.68
CA GLY A 266 -13.94 -27.75 -32.54
C GLY A 266 -14.06 -28.75 -33.68
N GLU A 267 -14.70 -29.90 -33.42
CA GLU A 267 -14.84 -31.02 -34.35
C GLU A 267 -15.66 -30.77 -35.64
N ASN A 268 -15.99 -29.50 -35.94
CA ASN A 268 -16.79 -29.14 -37.11
C ASN A 268 -15.98 -28.43 -38.21
N MET A 269 -14.87 -29.03 -38.61
CA MET A 269 -14.26 -28.73 -39.90
C MET A 269 -14.22 -30.00 -40.75
#